data_76786af0779f7548db32157c087f4418
#
_entry.id   76786af0779f7548db32157c087f4418
#
_cell.length_a   1.000
_cell.length_b   1.000
_cell.length_c   1.000
_cell.angle_alpha   90.00
_cell.angle_beta   90.00
_cell.angle_gamma   90.00
#
_symmetry.space_group_name_H-M   'P 1'
#
loop_
_entity.id
_entity.type
_entity.pdbx_description
1 polymer ?
#
loop_
_entity_poly.entity_id
_entity_poly.type
_entity_poly.pdbx_seq_one_letter_code
_entity_poly.pdbx_strand_id
1 'polypeptide(L)'
;RYAFLSQKAAHTFTGYALQQLKRIQGHRHWLLNPPKAPPSRSDYGLPERSLVPRDQLMAAEAAVRKRLDEWAPDWGPLPASEIQRLEDQLTDFLKEVLLSGESTWHRAARSVGLDDNLIEAMDRERRFKGAQRNWEQYRTWQRNRNPARAALEAAHGYDTKHGAHLVRLLRMGREIVETGEVHVWRGDQDAEELRAIRKGAWSHDKLVGWAESEGKALRKLVKDGPCAVPPKPDDDALDALTVQLVEQSLRRDAQRA
;
A
#
# COMPACT_ATOMS: atom_id res chain seq x y z
N ARG A 1 -5.84 -11.14 -25.11
CA ARG A 1 -5.92 -9.84 -24.44
C ARG A 1 -7.15 -9.79 -23.54
N TYR A 2 -8.34 -10.06 -24.07
CA TYR A 2 -9.62 -9.98 -23.32
C TYR A 2 -9.74 -11.03 -22.22
N ALA A 3 -9.17 -12.21 -22.37
CA ALA A 3 -9.17 -13.25 -21.35
C ALA A 3 -8.45 -12.85 -20.04
N PHE A 4 -7.46 -11.95 -20.11
CA PHE A 4 -6.70 -11.50 -18.94
C PHE A 4 -7.34 -10.32 -18.20
N LEU A 5 -8.15 -9.51 -18.90
CA LEU A 5 -8.71 -8.29 -18.31
C LEU A 5 -9.95 -8.60 -17.48
N SER A 6 -9.96 -8.04 -16.28
CA SER A 6 -11.08 -8.14 -15.35
C SER A 6 -11.11 -6.93 -14.42
N GLN A 7 -12.16 -6.81 -13.61
CA GLN A 7 -12.27 -5.77 -12.57
C GLN A 7 -11.12 -5.81 -11.56
N LYS A 8 -10.39 -6.93 -11.45
CA LYS A 8 -9.13 -7.02 -10.70
C LYS A 8 -8.09 -5.98 -11.14
N ALA A 9 -8.10 -5.56 -12.40
CA ALA A 9 -7.21 -4.51 -12.89
C ALA A 9 -7.41 -3.20 -12.11
N ALA A 10 -8.66 -2.78 -11.85
CA ALA A 10 -8.95 -1.58 -11.06
C ALA A 10 -8.34 -1.66 -9.65
N HIS A 11 -8.52 -2.80 -8.98
CA HIS A 11 -7.93 -3.02 -7.64
C HIS A 11 -6.41 -2.97 -7.67
N THR A 12 -5.78 -3.60 -8.68
CA THR A 12 -4.32 -3.61 -8.84
C THR A 12 -3.78 -2.19 -9.09
N PHE A 13 -4.37 -1.45 -10.03
CA PHE A 13 -3.95 -0.09 -10.36
C PHE A 13 -4.18 0.87 -9.19
N THR A 14 -5.33 0.79 -8.51
CA THR A 14 -5.64 1.59 -7.33
C THR A 14 -4.69 1.26 -6.17
N GLY A 15 -4.45 -0.02 -5.90
CA GLY A 15 -3.53 -0.45 -4.84
C GLY A 15 -2.11 0.05 -5.08
N TYR A 16 -1.62 -0.04 -6.32
CA TYR A 16 -0.29 0.46 -6.68
C TYR A 16 -0.22 2.00 -6.63
N ALA A 17 -1.27 2.70 -7.04
CA ALA A 17 -1.38 4.15 -6.90
C ALA A 17 -1.35 4.60 -5.43
N LEU A 18 -2.08 3.92 -4.55
CA LEU A 18 -2.05 4.20 -3.11
C LEU A 18 -0.67 3.96 -2.49
N GLN A 19 0.07 2.95 -2.95
CA GLN A 19 1.48 2.77 -2.54
C GLN A 19 2.37 3.94 -2.99
N GLN A 20 2.16 4.48 -4.20
CA GLN A 20 2.86 5.69 -4.63
C GLN A 20 2.50 6.88 -3.74
N LEU A 21 1.22 7.05 -3.40
CA LEU A 21 0.78 8.13 -2.49
C LEU A 21 1.45 8.04 -1.11
N LYS A 22 1.47 6.86 -0.50
CA LYS A 22 2.17 6.62 0.78
C LYS A 22 3.66 6.96 0.68
N ARG A 23 4.30 6.62 -0.44
CA ARG A 23 5.71 6.95 -0.69
C ARG A 23 5.92 8.46 -0.81
N ILE A 24 5.05 9.17 -1.54
CA ILE A 24 5.09 10.63 -1.67
C ILE A 24 4.97 11.29 -0.29
N GLN A 25 4.01 10.85 0.53
CA GLN A 25 3.78 11.37 1.88
C GLN A 25 4.98 11.11 2.80
N GLY A 26 5.54 9.90 2.78
CA GLY A 26 6.72 9.55 3.56
C GLY A 26 7.96 10.37 3.17
N HIS A 27 8.24 10.51 1.87
CA HIS A 27 9.35 11.33 1.37
C HIS A 27 9.14 12.82 1.68
N ARG A 28 7.90 13.33 1.55
CA ARG A 28 7.56 14.70 1.94
C ARG A 28 7.81 14.94 3.43
N HIS A 29 7.45 13.98 4.29
CA HIS A 29 7.74 14.10 5.72
C HIS A 29 9.25 14.28 5.96
N TRP A 30 10.10 13.49 5.30
CA TRP A 30 11.56 13.62 5.41
C TRP A 30 12.12 14.91 4.79
N LEU A 31 11.47 15.43 3.74
CA LEU A 31 11.84 16.72 3.16
C LEU A 31 11.60 17.88 4.13
N LEU A 32 10.45 17.88 4.81
CA LEU A 32 10.03 18.94 5.71
C LEU A 32 10.61 18.80 7.12
N ASN A 33 10.78 17.55 7.58
CA ASN A 33 11.25 17.21 8.93
C ASN A 33 12.38 16.16 8.84
N PRO A 34 13.55 16.52 8.31
CA PRO A 34 14.63 15.56 8.19
C PRO A 34 15.12 15.10 9.56
N PRO A 35 15.21 13.79 9.80
CA PRO A 35 15.79 13.27 11.03
C PRO A 35 17.25 13.74 11.17
N LYS A 36 17.60 14.28 12.33
CA LYS A 36 18.93 14.86 12.58
C LYS A 36 19.96 13.83 13.03
N ALA A 37 19.51 12.80 13.76
CA ALA A 37 20.37 11.78 14.32
C ALA A 37 19.64 10.42 14.34
N PRO A 38 20.38 9.31 14.43
CA PRO A 38 19.77 8.00 14.66
C PRO A 38 19.07 7.99 16.03
N PRO A 39 17.91 7.33 16.13
CA PRO A 39 17.20 7.21 17.41
C PRO A 39 18.05 6.41 18.40
N SER A 40 18.09 6.85 19.64
CA SER A 40 18.73 6.15 20.75
C SER A 40 17.69 5.43 21.60
N ARG A 41 18.10 4.44 22.37
CA ARG A 41 17.20 3.75 23.31
C ARG A 41 16.68 4.67 24.41
N SER A 42 17.51 5.62 24.84
CA SER A 42 17.16 6.63 25.86
C SER A 42 16.03 7.55 25.41
N ASP A 43 15.90 7.84 24.11
CA ASP A 43 14.81 8.66 23.56
C ASP A 43 13.42 8.01 23.78
N TYR A 44 13.42 6.71 24.03
CA TYR A 44 12.21 5.90 24.27
C TYR A 44 12.09 5.43 25.74
N GLY A 45 12.92 5.95 26.65
CA GLY A 45 12.94 5.54 28.03
C GLY A 45 13.36 4.06 28.23
N LEU A 46 14.15 3.53 27.30
CA LEU A 46 14.67 2.16 27.34
C LEU A 46 16.11 2.17 27.89
N PRO A 47 16.49 1.17 28.72
CA PRO A 47 17.89 1.02 29.15
C PRO A 47 18.80 0.69 27.95
N GLU A 48 20.10 0.93 28.09
CA GLU A 48 21.08 0.66 27.02
C GLU A 48 21.00 -0.79 26.50
N ARG A 49 20.75 -1.74 27.40
CA ARG A 49 20.54 -3.14 27.03
C ARG A 49 19.11 -3.54 27.37
N SER A 50 18.49 -4.38 26.54
CA SER A 50 17.19 -4.93 26.84
C SER A 50 17.27 -5.78 28.10
N LEU A 51 16.39 -5.50 29.07
CA LEU A 51 16.26 -6.30 30.28
C LEU A 51 15.47 -7.59 30.05
N VAL A 52 14.69 -7.63 28.96
CA VAL A 52 13.92 -8.80 28.55
C VAL A 52 14.70 -9.56 27.49
N PRO A 53 14.98 -10.85 27.68
CA PRO A 53 15.62 -11.69 26.68
C PRO A 53 14.85 -11.65 25.34
N ARG A 54 15.59 -11.70 24.23
CA ARG A 54 15.01 -11.57 22.90
C ARG A 54 13.99 -12.66 22.57
N ASP A 55 14.24 -13.88 23.02
CA ASP A 55 13.36 -15.03 22.85
C ASP A 55 12.04 -14.84 23.60
N GLN A 56 12.07 -14.30 24.82
CA GLN A 56 10.88 -13.96 25.58
C GLN A 56 10.07 -12.85 24.92
N LEU A 57 10.72 -11.79 24.42
CA LEU A 57 10.05 -10.75 23.66
C LEU A 57 9.39 -11.30 22.39
N MET A 58 10.10 -12.17 21.68
CA MET A 58 9.55 -12.81 20.46
C MET A 58 8.36 -13.73 20.79
N ALA A 59 8.44 -14.49 21.89
CA ALA A 59 7.34 -15.35 22.33
C ALA A 59 6.10 -14.53 22.71
N ALA A 60 6.29 -13.43 23.46
CA ALA A 60 5.21 -12.52 23.82
C ALA A 60 4.58 -11.84 22.58
N GLU A 61 5.40 -11.31 21.67
CA GLU A 61 4.91 -10.74 20.40
C GLU A 61 4.13 -11.78 19.57
N ALA A 62 4.59 -13.03 19.50
CA ALA A 62 3.91 -14.12 18.82
C ALA A 62 2.56 -14.46 19.46
N ALA A 63 2.49 -14.52 20.80
CA ALA A 63 1.25 -14.77 21.52
C ALA A 63 0.21 -13.66 21.28
N VAL A 64 0.64 -12.39 21.34
CA VAL A 64 -0.24 -11.24 21.03
C VAL A 64 -0.72 -11.28 19.58
N ARG A 65 0.18 -11.58 18.64
CA ARG A 65 -0.19 -11.70 17.21
C ARG A 65 -1.21 -12.80 16.98
N LYS A 66 -0.96 -13.99 17.56
CA LYS A 66 -1.92 -15.09 17.50
C LYS A 66 -3.29 -14.68 18.02
N ARG A 67 -3.34 -13.95 19.15
CA ARG A 67 -4.59 -13.46 19.73
C ARG A 67 -5.29 -12.44 18.81
N LEU A 68 -4.52 -11.56 18.15
CA LEU A 68 -5.08 -10.61 17.17
C LEU A 68 -5.64 -11.34 15.93
N ASP A 69 -4.95 -12.39 15.48
CA ASP A 69 -5.43 -13.22 14.36
C ASP A 69 -6.70 -13.99 14.75
N GLU A 70 -6.81 -14.49 16.00
CA GLU A 70 -8.01 -15.12 16.54
C GLU A 70 -9.19 -14.14 16.68
N TRP A 71 -8.91 -12.86 16.89
CA TRP A 71 -9.91 -11.78 16.92
C TRP A 71 -10.24 -11.22 15.54
N ALA A 72 -9.45 -11.57 14.54
CA ALA A 72 -9.76 -11.19 13.18
C ALA A 72 -11.09 -11.87 12.76
N PRO A 73 -12.05 -11.12 12.21
CA PRO A 73 -13.29 -11.71 11.79
C PRO A 73 -13.05 -12.74 10.68
N ASP A 74 -13.57 -13.95 10.87
CA ASP A 74 -13.70 -14.91 9.77
C ASP A 74 -15.02 -14.59 9.04
N TRP A 75 -14.88 -13.91 7.92
CA TRP A 75 -16.03 -13.50 7.11
C TRP A 75 -16.64 -14.67 6.32
N GLY A 76 -16.01 -15.86 6.32
CA GLY A 76 -16.49 -17.03 5.60
C GLY A 76 -16.73 -16.76 4.10
N PRO A 77 -17.72 -17.41 3.49
CA PRO A 77 -18.00 -17.27 2.06
C PRO A 77 -18.86 -16.05 1.70
N LEU A 78 -18.75 -14.94 2.45
CA LEU A 78 -19.53 -13.74 2.18
C LEU A 78 -19.08 -13.05 0.88
N PRO A 79 -20.01 -12.42 0.14
CA PRO A 79 -19.66 -11.59 -1.00
C PRO A 79 -18.72 -10.45 -0.62
N ALA A 80 -17.76 -10.13 -1.49
CA ALA A 80 -16.75 -9.09 -1.23
C ALA A 80 -17.35 -7.72 -0.86
N SER A 81 -18.56 -7.40 -1.39
CA SER A 81 -19.31 -6.18 -1.05
C SER A 81 -19.82 -6.16 0.38
N GLU A 82 -20.20 -7.31 0.92
CA GLU A 82 -20.62 -7.43 2.32
C GLU A 82 -19.44 -7.41 3.26
N ILE A 83 -18.35 -8.09 2.90
CA ILE A 83 -17.08 -8.04 3.65
C ILE A 83 -16.62 -6.59 3.80
N GLN A 84 -16.60 -5.82 2.70
CA GLN A 84 -16.19 -4.41 2.75
C GLN A 84 -17.10 -3.56 3.64
N ARG A 85 -18.41 -3.79 3.59
CA ARG A 85 -19.38 -3.07 4.44
C ARG A 85 -19.17 -3.39 5.92
N LEU A 86 -18.90 -4.65 6.24
CA LEU A 86 -18.64 -5.10 7.60
C LEU A 86 -17.28 -4.60 8.11
N GLU A 87 -16.26 -4.58 7.25
CA GLU A 87 -14.95 -3.99 7.57
C GLU A 87 -15.06 -2.47 7.83
N ASP A 88 -15.84 -1.75 7.04
CA ASP A 88 -16.09 -0.32 7.25
C ASP A 88 -16.83 -0.07 8.58
N GLN A 89 -17.88 -0.87 8.88
CA GLN A 89 -18.60 -0.80 10.15
C GLN A 89 -17.71 -1.17 11.34
N LEU A 90 -16.90 -2.21 11.20
CA LEU A 90 -15.95 -2.61 12.23
C LEU A 90 -14.88 -1.54 12.44
N THR A 91 -14.41 -0.91 11.37
CA THR A 91 -13.45 0.19 11.43
C THR A 91 -14.03 1.40 12.15
N ASP A 92 -15.28 1.74 11.91
CA ASP A 92 -15.96 2.86 12.60
C ASP A 92 -16.24 2.51 14.07
N PHE A 93 -16.69 1.30 14.37
CA PHE A 93 -16.82 0.81 15.74
C PHE A 93 -15.46 0.79 16.48
N LEU A 94 -14.39 0.35 15.82
CA LEU A 94 -13.04 0.36 16.39
C LEU A 94 -12.52 1.79 16.61
N LYS A 95 -12.88 2.75 15.76
CA LYS A 95 -12.56 4.18 15.99
C LYS A 95 -13.27 4.70 17.25
N GLU A 96 -14.55 4.39 17.44
CA GLU A 96 -15.28 4.76 18.66
C GLU A 96 -14.67 4.12 19.92
N VAL A 97 -14.32 2.84 19.83
CA VAL A 97 -13.66 2.12 20.95
C VAL A 97 -12.22 2.62 21.15
N LEU A 98 -11.51 3.04 20.09
CA LEU A 98 -10.16 3.62 20.17
C LEU A 98 -10.15 5.03 20.77
N LEU A 99 -11.28 5.75 20.79
CA LEU A 99 -11.43 6.99 21.56
C LEU A 99 -11.30 6.75 23.08
N SER A 100 -11.37 5.49 23.54
CA SER A 100 -11.07 5.10 24.92
C SER A 100 -9.56 5.09 25.26
N GLY A 101 -8.67 5.38 24.28
CA GLY A 101 -7.22 5.51 24.50
C GLY A 101 -6.45 4.19 24.55
N GLU A 102 -7.10 3.04 24.54
CA GLU A 102 -6.44 1.74 24.59
C GLU A 102 -6.38 1.07 23.21
N SER A 103 -5.17 0.78 22.73
CA SER A 103 -4.99 0.11 21.44
C SER A 103 -5.46 -1.36 21.49
N THR A 104 -5.96 -1.89 20.37
CA THR A 104 -6.33 -3.31 20.22
C THR A 104 -5.16 -4.23 20.59
N TRP A 105 -3.93 -3.79 20.35
CA TRP A 105 -2.71 -4.51 20.74
C TRP A 105 -2.56 -4.62 22.26
N HIS A 106 -2.80 -3.54 23.03
CA HIS A 106 -2.74 -3.57 24.49
C HIS A 106 -3.79 -4.53 25.08
N ARG A 107 -5.02 -4.51 24.55
CA ARG A 107 -6.07 -5.45 24.96
C ARG A 107 -5.69 -6.91 24.67
N ALA A 108 -5.16 -7.18 23.47
CA ALA A 108 -4.69 -8.50 23.10
C ALA A 108 -3.54 -8.96 24.03
N ALA A 109 -2.60 -8.07 24.34
CA ALA A 109 -1.49 -8.35 25.24
C ALA A 109 -1.97 -8.72 26.66
N ARG A 110 -2.92 -7.97 27.22
CA ARG A 110 -3.53 -8.31 28.52
C ARG A 110 -4.29 -9.62 28.48
N SER A 111 -5.01 -9.91 27.39
CA SER A 111 -5.79 -11.14 27.27
C SER A 111 -4.93 -12.42 27.21
N VAL A 112 -3.65 -12.30 26.84
CA VAL A 112 -2.70 -13.41 26.90
C VAL A 112 -1.86 -13.42 28.19
N GLY A 113 -2.24 -12.60 29.18
CA GLY A 113 -1.65 -12.62 30.51
C GLY A 113 -0.36 -11.82 30.71
N LEU A 114 -0.06 -10.89 29.79
CA LEU A 114 1.07 -9.97 29.96
C LEU A 114 0.71 -8.87 30.96
N ASP A 115 1.63 -8.56 31.87
CA ASP A 115 1.45 -7.45 32.80
C ASP A 115 1.69 -6.09 32.11
N ASP A 116 1.15 -5.02 32.74
CA ASP A 116 1.20 -3.68 32.16
C ASP A 116 2.62 -3.14 31.99
N ASN A 117 3.56 -3.46 32.88
CA ASN A 117 4.95 -3.02 32.76
C ASN A 117 5.64 -3.67 31.56
N LEU A 118 5.38 -4.97 31.36
CA LEU A 118 5.90 -5.67 30.19
C LEU A 118 5.27 -5.16 28.89
N ILE A 119 3.96 -4.91 28.89
CA ILE A 119 3.24 -4.31 27.75
C ILE A 119 3.85 -2.96 27.37
N GLU A 120 4.09 -2.10 28.38
CA GLU A 120 4.70 -0.78 28.14
C GLU A 120 6.14 -0.91 27.64
N ALA A 121 6.94 -1.81 28.20
CA ALA A 121 8.30 -2.06 27.74
C ALA A 121 8.32 -2.56 26.28
N MET A 122 7.43 -3.49 25.93
CA MET A 122 7.28 -3.98 24.55
C MET A 122 6.83 -2.89 23.57
N ASP A 123 5.93 -1.99 23.99
CA ASP A 123 5.49 -0.87 23.17
C ASP A 123 6.62 0.13 22.92
N ARG A 124 7.42 0.44 23.93
CA ARG A 124 8.62 1.28 23.81
C ARG A 124 9.64 0.63 22.86
N GLU A 125 9.93 -0.65 23.01
CA GLU A 125 10.82 -1.40 22.11
C GLU A 125 10.31 -1.39 20.66
N ARG A 126 9.02 -1.59 20.45
CA ARG A 126 8.40 -1.56 19.13
C ARG A 126 8.51 -0.18 18.48
N ARG A 127 8.26 0.89 19.23
CA ARG A 127 8.44 2.27 18.77
C ARG A 127 9.88 2.58 18.42
N PHE A 128 10.83 2.16 19.25
CA PHE A 128 12.25 2.30 18.99
C PHE A 128 12.68 1.56 17.72
N LYS A 129 12.32 0.28 17.57
CA LYS A 129 12.60 -0.50 16.36
C LYS A 129 11.95 0.12 15.11
N GLY A 130 10.75 0.69 15.25
CA GLY A 130 10.09 1.45 14.20
C GLY A 130 10.86 2.68 13.76
N ALA A 131 11.37 3.45 14.72
CA ALA A 131 12.18 4.64 14.48
C ALA A 131 13.54 4.28 13.86
N GLN A 132 14.20 3.20 14.29
CA GLN A 132 15.43 2.71 13.66
C GLN A 132 15.20 2.36 12.18
N ARG A 133 14.14 1.60 11.87
CA ARG A 133 13.80 1.28 10.48
C ARG A 133 13.52 2.53 9.66
N ASN A 134 12.81 3.51 10.23
CA ASN A 134 12.54 4.79 9.56
C ASN A 134 13.85 5.55 9.28
N TRP A 135 14.78 5.58 10.23
CA TRP A 135 16.09 6.17 10.06
C TRP A 135 16.90 5.49 8.94
N GLU A 136 16.94 4.17 8.92
CA GLU A 136 17.63 3.40 7.87
C GLU A 136 17.02 3.65 6.49
N GLN A 137 15.69 3.69 6.39
CA GLN A 137 14.98 4.03 5.15
C GLN A 137 15.28 5.46 4.70
N TYR A 138 15.27 6.43 5.63
CA TYR A 138 15.65 7.81 5.35
C TYR A 138 17.09 7.92 4.82
N ARG A 139 18.05 7.26 5.47
CA ARG A 139 19.46 7.23 5.03
C ARG A 139 19.61 6.60 3.65
N THR A 140 18.88 5.53 3.38
CA THR A 140 18.87 4.86 2.09
C THR A 140 18.28 5.77 1.00
N TRP A 141 17.14 6.39 1.29
CA TRP A 141 16.54 7.38 0.39
C TRP A 141 17.48 8.56 0.12
N GLN A 142 18.12 9.10 1.14
CA GLN A 142 19.05 10.22 1.01
C GLN A 142 20.25 9.87 0.12
N ARG A 143 20.84 8.70 0.29
CA ARG A 143 21.99 8.23 -0.53
C ARG A 143 21.62 7.98 -1.99
N ASN A 144 20.43 7.48 -2.23
CA ASN A 144 19.99 7.06 -3.56
C ASN A 144 19.26 8.17 -4.34
N ARG A 145 19.20 9.38 -3.80
CA ARG A 145 18.53 10.50 -4.48
C ARG A 145 19.30 10.93 -5.73
N ASN A 146 18.59 10.97 -6.86
CA ASN A 146 19.12 11.61 -8.07
C ASN A 146 19.10 13.14 -7.87
N PRO A 147 20.21 13.88 -8.12
CA PRO A 147 20.29 15.33 -7.86
C PRO A 147 19.22 16.15 -8.60
N ALA A 148 18.96 15.88 -9.88
CA ALA A 148 17.93 16.60 -10.64
C ALA A 148 16.52 16.37 -10.07
N ARG A 149 16.25 15.17 -9.57
CA ARG A 149 14.99 14.84 -8.89
C ARG A 149 14.90 15.51 -7.53
N ALA A 150 15.99 15.54 -6.78
CA ALA A 150 16.07 16.23 -5.49
C ALA A 150 15.77 17.73 -5.61
N ALA A 151 16.23 18.38 -6.69
CA ALA A 151 15.94 19.77 -6.96
C ALA A 151 14.43 20.01 -7.20
N LEU A 152 13.77 19.14 -7.96
CA LEU A 152 12.32 19.20 -8.17
C LEU A 152 11.55 18.96 -6.86
N GLU A 153 11.95 17.96 -6.07
CA GLU A 153 11.34 17.68 -4.76
C GLU A 153 11.46 18.88 -3.81
N ALA A 154 12.63 19.53 -3.78
CA ALA A 154 12.85 20.73 -2.97
C ALA A 154 11.98 21.92 -3.44
N ALA A 155 11.88 22.13 -4.76
CA ALA A 155 11.10 23.24 -5.34
C ALA A 155 9.58 23.06 -5.13
N HIS A 156 9.07 21.83 -5.19
CA HIS A 156 7.64 21.55 -5.17
C HIS A 156 7.16 20.90 -3.86
N GLY A 157 8.08 20.57 -2.96
CA GLY A 157 7.80 20.00 -1.64
C GLY A 157 7.31 18.54 -1.68
N TYR A 158 7.41 17.85 -2.82
CA TYR A 158 7.08 16.44 -2.94
C TYR A 158 7.71 15.82 -4.21
N ASP A 159 7.70 14.49 -4.32
CA ASP A 159 8.20 13.75 -5.47
C ASP A 159 7.24 13.84 -6.66
N THR A 160 7.47 14.79 -7.55
CA THR A 160 6.62 15.06 -8.71
C THR A 160 6.62 13.91 -9.73
N LYS A 161 7.71 13.10 -9.81
CA LYS A 161 7.77 11.93 -10.69
C LYS A 161 6.79 10.84 -10.20
N HIS A 162 6.77 10.56 -8.89
CA HIS A 162 5.80 9.63 -8.32
C HIS A 162 4.38 10.19 -8.39
N GLY A 163 4.21 11.53 -8.30
CA GLY A 163 2.92 12.18 -8.52
C GLY A 163 2.36 11.94 -9.91
N ALA A 164 3.15 12.20 -10.95
CA ALA A 164 2.74 11.92 -12.33
C ALA A 164 2.44 10.43 -12.57
N HIS A 165 3.22 9.54 -11.93
CA HIS A 165 2.99 8.09 -12.05
C HIS A 165 1.70 7.66 -11.36
N LEU A 166 1.39 8.21 -10.19
CA LEU A 166 0.13 7.98 -9.46
C LEU A 166 -1.07 8.39 -10.31
N VAL A 167 -1.04 9.59 -10.91
CA VAL A 167 -2.11 10.07 -11.78
C VAL A 167 -2.31 9.14 -12.98
N ARG A 168 -1.22 8.75 -13.63
CA ARG A 168 -1.26 7.79 -14.73
C ARG A 168 -1.90 6.46 -14.35
N LEU A 169 -1.53 5.91 -13.19
CA LEU A 169 -2.07 4.62 -12.73
C LEU A 169 -3.58 4.67 -12.50
N LEU A 170 -4.07 5.70 -11.82
CA LEU A 170 -5.51 5.83 -11.55
C LEU A 170 -6.31 6.02 -12.83
N ARG A 171 -5.83 6.86 -13.77
CA ARG A 171 -6.47 7.06 -15.07
C ARG A 171 -6.51 5.77 -15.90
N MET A 172 -5.39 5.06 -16.00
CA MET A 172 -5.34 3.77 -16.69
C MET A 172 -6.28 2.73 -16.05
N GLY A 173 -6.34 2.68 -14.72
CA GLY A 173 -7.26 1.80 -14.02
C GLY A 173 -8.72 2.10 -14.34
N ARG A 174 -9.09 3.38 -14.41
CA ARG A 174 -10.43 3.83 -14.82
C ARG A 174 -10.73 3.45 -16.28
N GLU A 175 -9.84 3.79 -17.19
CA GLU A 175 -9.98 3.49 -18.63
C GLU A 175 -10.23 2.00 -18.88
N ILE A 176 -9.46 1.14 -18.21
CA ILE A 176 -9.65 -0.33 -18.32
C ILE A 176 -11.06 -0.73 -17.90
N VAL A 177 -11.58 -0.18 -16.81
CA VAL A 177 -12.91 -0.53 -16.31
C VAL A 177 -14.01 0.03 -17.21
N GLU A 178 -13.87 1.25 -17.70
CA GLU A 178 -14.87 1.94 -18.53
C GLU A 178 -14.90 1.42 -19.97
N THR A 179 -13.75 1.07 -20.55
CA THR A 179 -13.63 0.76 -21.98
C THR A 179 -13.19 -0.67 -22.28
N GLY A 180 -12.63 -1.39 -21.29
CA GLY A 180 -11.98 -2.69 -21.53
C GLY A 180 -10.66 -2.57 -22.30
N GLU A 181 -10.10 -1.37 -22.48
CA GLU A 181 -8.88 -1.15 -23.23
C GLU A 181 -7.70 -0.76 -22.34
N VAL A 182 -6.49 -1.11 -22.79
CA VAL A 182 -5.24 -0.76 -22.11
C VAL A 182 -4.43 0.16 -23.01
N HIS A 183 -4.44 1.45 -22.69
CA HIS A 183 -3.67 2.45 -23.41
C HIS A 183 -2.33 2.70 -22.72
N VAL A 184 -1.31 1.93 -23.08
CA VAL A 184 0.05 2.11 -22.54
C VAL A 184 0.70 3.37 -23.08
N TRP A 185 0.51 3.63 -24.36
CA TRP A 185 0.93 4.87 -25.01
C TRP A 185 -0.04 6.00 -24.65
N ARG A 186 0.48 7.09 -24.12
CA ARG A 186 -0.32 8.22 -23.62
C ARG A 186 -0.20 9.47 -24.49
N GLY A 187 0.49 9.38 -25.63
CA GLY A 187 0.82 10.53 -26.48
C GLY A 187 -0.39 11.34 -26.91
N ASP A 188 -1.45 10.64 -27.31
CA ASP A 188 -2.67 11.24 -27.85
C ASP A 188 -3.76 11.46 -26.78
N GLN A 189 -3.46 11.25 -25.50
CA GLN A 189 -4.41 11.36 -24.41
C GLN A 189 -4.03 12.46 -23.42
N ASP A 190 -3.08 12.18 -22.53
CA ASP A 190 -2.75 13.05 -21.40
C ASP A 190 -1.23 13.17 -21.13
N ALA A 191 -0.40 12.79 -22.08
CA ALA A 191 1.06 12.81 -21.91
C ALA A 191 1.60 14.22 -21.58
N GLU A 192 1.02 15.28 -22.16
CA GLU A 192 1.44 16.65 -21.90
C GLU A 192 1.13 17.04 -20.44
N GLU A 193 -0.07 16.73 -19.94
CA GLU A 193 -0.43 17.00 -18.55
C GLU A 193 0.42 16.18 -17.58
N LEU A 194 0.67 14.91 -17.86
CA LEU A 194 1.54 14.07 -17.05
C LEU A 194 2.98 14.61 -17.01
N ARG A 195 3.48 15.16 -18.13
CA ARG A 195 4.79 15.86 -18.16
C ARG A 195 4.75 17.15 -17.33
N ALA A 196 3.66 17.92 -17.41
CA ALA A 196 3.47 19.12 -16.61
C ALA A 196 3.43 18.80 -15.10
N ILE A 197 2.68 17.77 -14.68
CA ILE A 197 2.65 17.29 -13.30
C ILE A 197 4.06 16.89 -12.85
N ARG A 198 4.82 16.16 -13.68
CA ARG A 198 6.19 15.78 -13.40
C ARG A 198 7.13 16.98 -13.23
N LYS A 199 6.83 18.10 -13.87
CA LYS A 199 7.54 19.39 -13.73
C LYS A 199 7.02 20.25 -12.59
N GLY A 200 6.00 19.77 -11.83
CA GLY A 200 5.47 20.44 -10.65
C GLY A 200 4.24 21.31 -10.89
N ALA A 201 3.52 21.16 -11.99
CA ALA A 201 2.30 21.94 -12.28
C ALA A 201 1.16 21.72 -11.26
N TRP A 202 1.19 20.60 -10.52
CA TRP A 202 0.24 20.36 -9.45
C TRP A 202 0.91 20.57 -8.09
N SER A 203 0.20 21.21 -7.15
CA SER A 203 0.60 21.23 -5.75
C SER A 203 0.41 19.84 -5.13
N HIS A 204 1.10 19.58 -4.01
CA HIS A 204 0.91 18.36 -3.23
C HIS A 204 -0.55 18.15 -2.84
N ASP A 205 -1.23 19.19 -2.35
CA ASP A 205 -2.60 19.10 -1.85
C ASP A 205 -3.60 18.84 -2.99
N LYS A 206 -3.38 19.47 -4.16
CA LYS A 206 -4.15 19.14 -5.37
C LYS A 206 -3.97 17.68 -5.77
N LEU A 207 -2.74 17.17 -5.75
CA LEU A 207 -2.44 15.78 -6.09
C LEU A 207 -3.14 14.80 -5.14
N VAL A 208 -3.05 15.04 -3.82
CA VAL A 208 -3.66 14.17 -2.80
C VAL A 208 -5.18 14.20 -2.92
N GLY A 209 -5.80 15.38 -2.95
CA GLY A 209 -7.25 15.51 -3.04
C GLY A 209 -7.81 14.87 -4.32
N TRP A 210 -7.11 15.05 -5.45
CA TRP A 210 -7.50 14.41 -6.70
C TRP A 210 -7.37 12.88 -6.61
N ALA A 211 -6.26 12.36 -6.07
CA ALA A 211 -6.03 10.92 -5.97
C ALA A 211 -7.03 10.22 -5.05
N GLU A 212 -7.41 10.86 -3.94
CA GLU A 212 -8.43 10.34 -3.03
C GLU A 212 -9.81 10.31 -3.69
N SER A 213 -10.18 11.40 -4.36
CA SER A 213 -11.46 11.51 -5.09
C SER A 213 -11.53 10.47 -6.21
N GLU A 214 -10.48 10.38 -7.03
CA GLU A 214 -10.40 9.46 -8.15
C GLU A 214 -10.42 8.00 -7.68
N GLY A 215 -9.68 7.69 -6.62
CA GLY A 215 -9.68 6.35 -6.01
C GLY A 215 -11.05 5.94 -5.45
N LYS A 216 -11.80 6.89 -4.86
CA LYS A 216 -13.18 6.66 -4.41
C LYS A 216 -14.12 6.43 -5.59
N ALA A 217 -14.01 7.27 -6.63
CA ALA A 217 -14.84 7.19 -7.83
C ALA A 217 -14.62 5.86 -8.58
N LEU A 218 -13.37 5.41 -8.70
CA LEU A 218 -13.04 4.13 -9.34
C LEU A 218 -13.59 2.94 -8.54
N ARG A 219 -13.47 2.95 -7.22
CA ARG A 219 -14.09 1.90 -6.37
C ARG A 219 -15.60 1.86 -6.52
N LYS A 220 -16.24 3.03 -6.56
CA LYS A 220 -17.70 3.12 -6.78
C LYS A 220 -18.09 2.60 -8.17
N LEU A 221 -17.32 2.95 -9.20
CA LEU A 221 -17.55 2.46 -10.56
C LEU A 221 -17.50 0.92 -10.63
N VAL A 222 -16.50 0.31 -10.01
CA VAL A 222 -16.37 -1.16 -9.96
C VAL A 222 -17.51 -1.81 -9.19
N LYS A 223 -18.01 -1.17 -8.12
CA LYS A 223 -19.04 -1.72 -7.27
C LYS A 223 -20.45 -1.60 -7.89
N ASP A 224 -20.78 -0.43 -8.40
CA ASP A 224 -22.16 -0.04 -8.71
C ASP A 224 -22.35 0.38 -10.18
N GLY A 225 -21.26 0.55 -10.94
CA GLY A 225 -21.29 1.11 -12.28
C GLY A 225 -21.24 0.08 -13.40
N PRO A 226 -21.44 0.54 -14.63
CA PRO A 226 -21.25 -0.30 -15.81
C PRO A 226 -19.73 -0.53 -16.01
N CYS A 227 -19.31 -1.80 -15.94
CA CYS A 227 -17.94 -2.20 -16.19
C CYS A 227 -17.82 -2.88 -17.55
N ALA A 228 -16.91 -2.41 -18.40
CA ALA A 228 -16.60 -3.02 -19.69
C ALA A 228 -15.76 -4.31 -19.57
N VAL A 229 -15.31 -4.65 -18.37
CA VAL A 229 -14.53 -5.86 -18.06
C VAL A 229 -15.27 -6.78 -17.09
N PRO A 230 -15.12 -8.11 -17.23
CA PRO A 230 -15.79 -9.06 -16.36
C PRO A 230 -15.23 -9.00 -14.92
N PRO A 231 -15.98 -9.52 -13.92
CA PRO A 231 -15.51 -9.56 -12.53
C PRO A 231 -14.23 -10.37 -12.34
N LYS A 232 -14.07 -11.46 -13.10
CA LYS A 232 -12.90 -12.36 -13.07
C LYS A 232 -12.34 -12.56 -14.48
N PRO A 233 -11.04 -12.91 -14.62
CA PRO A 233 -10.48 -13.37 -15.87
C PRO A 233 -11.24 -14.60 -16.40
N ASP A 234 -11.14 -14.85 -17.69
CA ASP A 234 -11.63 -16.06 -18.33
C ASP A 234 -10.59 -17.17 -18.16
N ASP A 235 -10.72 -17.93 -17.07
CA ASP A 235 -9.74 -18.98 -16.70
C ASP A 235 -9.71 -20.10 -17.76
N ASP A 236 -10.84 -20.49 -18.34
CA ASP A 236 -10.91 -21.51 -19.39
C ASP A 236 -10.17 -21.06 -20.67
N ALA A 237 -10.37 -19.80 -21.09
CA ALA A 237 -9.64 -19.24 -22.23
C ALA A 237 -8.13 -19.08 -21.94
N LEU A 238 -7.74 -18.81 -20.70
CA LEU A 238 -6.34 -18.75 -20.28
C LEU A 238 -5.68 -20.10 -20.28
N ASP A 239 -6.35 -21.13 -19.82
CA ASP A 239 -5.86 -22.51 -19.84
C ASP A 239 -5.70 -23.00 -21.27
N ALA A 240 -6.70 -22.78 -22.12
CA ALA A 240 -6.64 -23.13 -23.55
C ALA A 240 -5.47 -22.44 -24.26
N LEU A 241 -5.26 -21.13 -24.01
CA LEU A 241 -4.12 -20.37 -24.54
C LEU A 241 -2.79 -20.94 -24.06
N THR A 242 -2.71 -21.28 -22.77
CA THR A 242 -1.49 -21.86 -22.18
C THR A 242 -1.12 -23.19 -22.84
N VAL A 243 -2.08 -24.09 -23.02
CA VAL A 243 -1.89 -25.37 -23.72
C VAL A 243 -1.41 -25.11 -25.16
N GLN A 244 -2.07 -24.20 -25.89
CA GLN A 244 -1.70 -23.87 -27.26
C GLN A 244 -0.26 -23.34 -27.37
N LEU A 245 0.16 -22.47 -26.45
CA LEU A 245 1.52 -21.90 -26.45
C LEU A 245 2.58 -22.96 -26.15
N VAL A 246 2.30 -23.84 -25.20
CA VAL A 246 3.20 -24.97 -24.87
C VAL A 246 3.35 -25.90 -26.04
N GLU A 247 2.24 -26.32 -26.69
CA GLU A 247 2.28 -27.17 -27.88
C GLU A 247 3.05 -26.52 -29.02
N GLN A 248 2.85 -25.23 -29.28
CA GLN A 248 3.59 -24.51 -30.30
C GLN A 248 5.09 -24.46 -30.00
N SER A 249 5.48 -24.27 -28.73
CA SER A 249 6.88 -24.29 -28.32
C SER A 249 7.52 -25.65 -28.57
N LEU A 250 6.85 -26.73 -28.11
CA LEU A 250 7.33 -28.11 -28.29
C LEU A 250 7.49 -28.47 -29.78
N ARG A 251 6.56 -28.07 -30.63
CA ARG A 251 6.65 -28.29 -32.09
C ARG A 251 7.83 -27.54 -32.72
N ARG A 252 8.10 -26.31 -32.28
CA ARG A 252 9.27 -25.52 -32.76
C ARG A 252 10.59 -26.18 -32.34
N ASP A 253 10.66 -26.67 -31.12
CA ASP A 253 11.87 -27.29 -30.58
C ASP A 253 12.13 -28.65 -31.29
N ALA A 254 11.08 -29.42 -31.58
CA ALA A 254 11.17 -30.64 -32.37
C ALA A 254 11.60 -30.42 -33.83
N GLN A 255 11.34 -29.23 -34.41
CA GLN A 255 11.78 -28.87 -35.76
C GLN A 255 13.24 -28.37 -35.80
N ARG A 256 13.83 -28.03 -34.65
CA ARG A 256 15.21 -27.54 -34.53
C ARG A 256 16.21 -28.64 -34.13
N ALA A 257 15.69 -29.78 -33.66
CA ALA A 257 16.46 -30.97 -33.32
C ALA A 257 16.62 -31.90 -34.54
#